data_8beafdce7fbd2f7988b491a5436dacca
#
_entry.id   8beafdce7fbd2f7988b491a5436dacca
#
_cell.length_a   1.000
_cell.length_b   1.000
_cell.length_c   1.000
_cell.angle_alpha   90.00
_cell.angle_beta   90.00
_cell.angle_gamma   90.00
#
_symmetry.space_group_name_H-M   'P 1'
#
loop_
_entity.id
_entity.type
_entity.pdbx_description
1 polymer ?
#
loop_
_entity_poly.entity_id
_entity_poly.type
_entity_poly.pdbx_seq_one_letter_code
_entity_poly.pdbx_strand_id
1 'polypeptide(L)'
;PIATGVDLLTNELVRIAPEGRPLVVAFFAHWCPHCQREVAAITEWLLANKLPSNVDLFAISTFEAPERGNHPPASWLREEGWKHPVIADSSSLAISDAFGVMSVPYFVFIEADGTVAFRISGNLGPRELSAAMKRLAGTSI
;
A
#
# COMPACT_ATOMS: atom_id res chain seq x y z
N PRO A 1 -6.19 -9.68 -8.81
CA PRO A 1 -5.74 -10.43 -7.63
C PRO A 1 -6.45 -9.98 -6.36
N ILE A 2 -6.52 -10.89 -5.41
CA ILE A 2 -7.20 -10.69 -4.14
C ILE A 2 -6.22 -11.09 -3.03
N ALA A 3 -6.20 -10.32 -1.94
CA ALA A 3 -5.40 -10.65 -0.77
C ALA A 3 -6.25 -10.51 0.49
N THR A 4 -6.06 -11.43 1.43
CA THR A 4 -6.77 -11.43 2.69
C THR A 4 -5.76 -11.62 3.83
N GLY A 5 -5.95 -10.92 4.92
CA GLY A 5 -5.10 -11.04 6.08
C GLY A 5 -5.60 -10.21 7.23
N VAL A 6 -4.81 -10.16 8.29
CA VAL A 6 -5.11 -9.37 9.48
C VAL A 6 -4.36 -8.05 9.40
N ASP A 7 -5.06 -6.95 9.64
CA ASP A 7 -4.43 -5.62 9.68
C ASP A 7 -3.38 -5.60 10.80
N LEU A 8 -2.15 -5.26 10.44
CA LEU A 8 -1.03 -5.21 11.40
C LEU A 8 -1.24 -4.15 12.48
N LEU A 9 -2.07 -3.15 12.23
CA LEU A 9 -2.28 -2.03 13.16
C LEU A 9 -3.50 -2.19 14.03
N THR A 10 -4.59 -2.77 13.52
CA THR A 10 -5.87 -2.88 14.23
C THR A 10 -6.23 -4.29 14.63
N ASN A 11 -5.54 -5.28 14.08
CA ASN A 11 -5.83 -6.70 14.27
C ASN A 11 -7.18 -7.14 13.70
N GLU A 12 -7.79 -6.34 12.83
CA GLU A 12 -9.04 -6.66 12.15
C GLU A 12 -8.77 -7.40 10.85
N LEU A 13 -9.73 -8.22 10.43
CA LEU A 13 -9.64 -8.92 9.15
C LEU A 13 -9.78 -7.93 8.00
N VAL A 14 -8.90 -8.02 7.01
CA VAL A 14 -8.88 -7.15 5.83
C VAL A 14 -8.94 -8.00 4.57
N ARG A 15 -9.82 -7.62 3.65
CA ARG A 15 -9.89 -8.21 2.32
C ARG A 15 -9.57 -7.13 1.29
N ILE A 16 -8.49 -7.34 0.55
CA ILE A 16 -8.06 -6.44 -0.52
C ILE A 16 -8.58 -7.00 -1.84
N ALA A 17 -9.64 -6.40 -2.35
CA ALA A 17 -10.31 -6.83 -3.57
C ALA A 17 -11.10 -5.67 -4.15
N PRO A 18 -11.34 -5.67 -5.48
CA PRO A 18 -12.25 -4.69 -6.06
C PRO A 18 -13.68 -5.04 -5.67
N GLU A 19 -14.32 -4.15 -4.94
CA GLU A 19 -15.70 -4.32 -4.47
C GLU A 19 -16.56 -3.15 -4.93
N GLY A 20 -16.48 -2.84 -6.23
CA GLY A 20 -17.21 -1.73 -6.82
C GLY A 20 -16.53 -0.38 -6.63
N ARG A 21 -15.35 -0.36 -6.06
CA ARG A 21 -14.55 0.86 -5.86
C ARG A 21 -13.14 0.62 -6.39
N PRO A 22 -12.53 1.64 -7.00
CA PRO A 22 -11.11 1.53 -7.35
C PRO A 22 -10.24 1.51 -6.09
N LEU A 23 -9.08 0.90 -6.20
CA LEU A 23 -8.17 0.77 -5.06
C LEU A 23 -6.72 0.86 -5.51
N VAL A 24 -5.88 1.24 -4.56
CA VAL A 24 -4.43 1.24 -4.73
C VAL A 24 -3.84 0.29 -3.70
N VAL A 25 -2.91 -0.55 -4.12
CA VAL A 25 -2.17 -1.43 -3.22
C VAL A 25 -0.72 -1.01 -3.26
N ALA A 26 -0.20 -0.55 -2.13
CA ALA A 26 1.18 -0.10 -1.97
C ALA A 26 2.00 -1.19 -1.29
N PHE A 27 3.17 -1.49 -1.82
CA PHE A 27 4.05 -2.53 -1.29
C PHE A 27 5.28 -1.90 -0.67
N PHE A 28 5.54 -2.20 0.60
CA PHE A 28 6.67 -1.66 1.35
C PHE A 28 7.43 -2.76 2.06
N ALA A 29 8.75 -2.58 2.21
CA ALA A 29 9.59 -3.39 3.08
C ALA A 29 10.09 -2.52 4.23
N HIS A 30 10.00 -3.00 5.47
CA HIS A 30 10.34 -2.22 6.66
C HIS A 30 11.79 -1.72 6.69
N TRP A 31 12.70 -2.48 6.08
CA TRP A 31 14.13 -2.20 6.08
C TRP A 31 14.58 -1.35 4.89
N CYS A 32 13.72 -1.12 3.91
CA CYS A 32 14.07 -0.43 2.67
C CYS A 32 14.05 1.10 2.88
N PRO A 33 15.19 1.80 2.71
CA PRO A 33 15.23 3.25 2.90
C PRO A 33 14.26 4.02 2.01
N HIS A 34 14.07 3.59 0.76
CA HIS A 34 13.11 4.22 -0.15
C HIS A 34 11.68 4.07 0.36
N CYS A 35 11.34 2.91 0.91
CA CYS A 35 10.03 2.68 1.53
C CYS A 35 9.84 3.54 2.77
N GLN A 36 10.87 3.66 3.59
CA GLN A 36 10.83 4.48 4.80
C GLN A 36 10.54 5.94 4.44
N ARG A 37 11.21 6.47 3.42
CA ARG A 37 10.97 7.84 2.94
C ARG A 37 9.56 8.00 2.38
N GLU A 38 9.09 7.00 1.65
CA GLU A 38 7.75 7.04 1.05
C GLU A 38 6.66 7.07 2.11
N VAL A 39 6.74 6.17 3.09
CA VAL A 39 5.78 6.12 4.20
C VAL A 39 5.81 7.43 5.00
N ALA A 40 7.00 7.93 5.32
CA ALA A 40 7.15 9.18 6.06
C ALA A 40 6.53 10.37 5.30
N ALA A 41 6.79 10.46 4.01
CA ALA A 41 6.26 11.55 3.18
C ALA A 41 4.74 11.51 3.08
N ILE A 42 4.17 10.33 2.89
CA ILE A 42 2.71 10.16 2.80
C ILE A 42 2.05 10.52 4.14
N THR A 43 2.57 9.99 5.25
CA THR A 43 1.98 10.24 6.57
C THR A 43 2.09 11.70 6.98
N GLU A 44 3.20 12.36 6.69
CA GLU A 44 3.36 13.79 6.96
C GLU A 44 2.36 14.63 6.16
N TRP A 45 2.23 14.35 4.88
CA TRP A 45 1.28 15.06 4.00
C TRP A 45 -0.16 14.90 4.48
N LEU A 46 -0.52 13.72 4.97
CA LEU A 46 -1.87 13.42 5.46
C LEU A 46 -2.23 14.15 6.75
N LEU A 47 -1.28 14.75 7.44
CA LEU A 47 -1.58 15.59 8.61
C LEU A 47 -2.35 16.84 8.22
N ALA A 48 -2.18 17.34 6.98
CA ALA A 48 -2.80 18.57 6.49
C ALA A 48 -3.61 18.39 5.21
N ASN A 49 -3.66 17.19 4.65
CA ASN A 49 -4.32 16.91 3.37
C ASN A 49 -5.10 15.60 3.45
N LYS A 50 -5.93 15.35 2.44
CA LYS A 50 -6.71 14.11 2.33
C LYS A 50 -6.52 13.48 0.96
N LEU A 51 -6.49 12.16 0.92
CA LEU A 51 -6.57 11.41 -0.33
C LEU A 51 -8.02 11.35 -0.80
N PRO A 52 -8.25 11.11 -2.11
CA PRO A 52 -9.63 10.97 -2.62
C PRO A 52 -10.40 9.91 -1.85
N SER A 53 -11.61 10.24 -1.39
CA SER A 53 -12.42 9.37 -0.55
C SER A 53 -13.07 8.20 -1.31
N ASN A 54 -13.12 8.28 -2.63
CA ASN A 54 -13.72 7.24 -3.47
C ASN A 54 -12.73 6.22 -4.01
N VAL A 55 -11.47 6.27 -3.56
CA VAL A 55 -10.43 5.29 -3.90
C VAL A 55 -9.86 4.77 -2.58
N ASP A 56 -9.82 3.45 -2.43
CA ASP A 56 -9.25 2.85 -1.23
C ASP A 56 -7.74 2.69 -1.36
N LEU A 57 -7.02 2.86 -0.24
CA LEU A 57 -5.59 2.64 -0.18
C LEU A 57 -5.28 1.53 0.82
N PHE A 58 -4.62 0.51 0.34
CA PHE A 58 -4.14 -0.61 1.16
C PHE A 58 -2.63 -0.72 1.04
N ALA A 59 -1.98 -1.26 2.05
CA ALA A 59 -0.56 -1.54 1.99
C ALA A 59 -0.28 -3.02 2.26
N ILE A 60 0.80 -3.51 1.66
CA ILE A 60 1.34 -4.84 1.91
C ILE A 60 2.75 -4.66 2.47
N SER A 61 2.99 -5.21 3.65
CA SER A 61 4.34 -5.32 4.20
C SER A 61 4.95 -6.60 3.66
N THR A 62 5.95 -6.46 2.79
CA THR A 62 6.56 -7.59 2.09
C THR A 62 8.07 -7.63 2.29
N PHE A 63 8.72 -8.70 1.84
CA PHE A 63 10.16 -8.92 1.99
C PHE A 63 10.62 -8.78 3.44
N GLU A 64 9.85 -9.30 4.38
CA GLU A 64 10.18 -9.19 5.80
C GLU A 64 11.55 -9.80 6.10
N ALA A 65 12.37 -9.06 6.85
CA ALA A 65 13.71 -9.49 7.23
C ALA A 65 13.94 -9.12 8.70
N PRO A 66 13.64 -10.04 9.65
CA PRO A 66 13.71 -9.73 11.08
C PRO A 66 15.06 -9.23 11.57
N GLU A 67 16.14 -9.57 10.88
CA GLU A 67 17.51 -9.15 11.21
C GLU A 67 17.83 -7.73 10.74
N ARG A 68 16.93 -7.10 9.98
CA ARG A 68 17.14 -5.75 9.42
C ARG A 68 16.33 -4.71 10.20
N GLY A 69 16.64 -3.44 9.96
CA GLY A 69 16.04 -2.32 10.70
C GLY A 69 14.53 -2.20 10.57
N ASN A 70 13.91 -1.58 11.58
CA ASN A 70 12.47 -1.30 11.64
C ASN A 70 11.59 -2.54 11.70
N HIS A 71 12.08 -3.60 12.31
CA HIS A 71 11.29 -4.79 12.59
C HIS A 71 10.77 -4.76 14.03
N PRO A 72 9.50 -5.13 14.30
CA PRO A 72 8.50 -5.61 13.34
C PRO A 72 7.84 -4.47 12.56
N PRO A 73 7.34 -4.75 11.36
CA PRO A 73 6.72 -3.73 10.51
C PRO A 73 5.60 -2.95 11.20
N ALA A 74 4.80 -3.61 12.03
CA ALA A 74 3.71 -2.96 12.74
C ALA A 74 4.20 -1.82 13.63
N SER A 75 5.30 -2.02 14.36
CA SER A 75 5.87 -0.99 15.23
C SER A 75 6.38 0.19 14.42
N TRP A 76 7.08 -0.09 13.33
CA TRP A 76 7.58 0.94 12.43
C TRP A 76 6.45 1.80 11.87
N LEU A 77 5.40 1.15 11.34
CA LEU A 77 4.27 1.86 10.74
C LEU A 77 3.50 2.68 11.78
N ARG A 78 3.34 2.17 13.01
CA ARG A 78 2.71 2.93 14.08
C ARG A 78 3.50 4.17 14.45
N GLU A 79 4.81 4.05 14.55
CA GLU A 79 5.69 5.18 14.86
C GLU A 79 5.62 6.25 13.77
N GLU A 80 5.50 5.83 12.51
CA GLU A 80 5.35 6.76 11.38
C GLU A 80 3.96 7.39 11.30
N GLY A 81 2.98 6.81 11.96
CA GLY A 81 1.61 7.32 11.91
C GLY A 81 0.78 6.81 10.74
N TRP A 82 1.17 5.69 10.16
CA TRP A 82 0.40 5.06 9.08
C TRP A 82 -0.96 4.61 9.57
N LYS A 83 -2.04 4.99 8.88
CA LYS A 83 -3.41 4.73 9.31
C LYS A 83 -4.26 3.97 8.31
N HIS A 84 -3.68 3.55 7.20
CA HIS A 84 -4.39 2.74 6.21
C HIS A 84 -4.24 1.26 6.52
N PRO A 85 -5.20 0.42 6.09
CA PRO A 85 -5.08 -1.02 6.33
C PRO A 85 -3.79 -1.57 5.71
N VAL A 86 -3.09 -2.41 6.47
CA VAL A 86 -1.86 -3.04 6.01
C VAL A 86 -1.81 -4.49 6.48
N ILE A 87 -1.54 -5.40 5.55
CA ILE A 87 -1.40 -6.82 5.86
C ILE A 87 0.00 -7.30 5.50
N ALA A 88 0.44 -8.36 6.17
CA ALA A 88 1.75 -8.95 5.91
C ALA A 88 1.70 -9.92 4.74
N ASP A 89 2.71 -9.85 3.87
CA ASP A 89 2.94 -10.88 2.88
C ASP A 89 3.47 -12.14 3.57
N SER A 90 3.31 -13.29 2.94
CA SER A 90 3.88 -14.53 3.42
C SER A 90 5.39 -14.56 3.19
N SER A 91 6.08 -15.47 3.89
CA SER A 91 7.52 -15.66 3.69
C SER A 91 7.85 -16.14 2.27
N SER A 92 6.89 -16.79 1.59
CA SER A 92 7.03 -17.20 0.20
C SER A 92 6.65 -16.11 -0.80
N LEU A 93 6.29 -14.92 -0.33
CA LEU A 93 5.93 -13.76 -1.16
C LEU A 93 4.68 -14.00 -2.03
N ALA A 94 3.70 -14.72 -1.49
CA ALA A 94 2.51 -15.10 -2.24
C ALA A 94 1.70 -13.89 -2.72
N ILE A 95 1.59 -12.84 -1.90
CA ILE A 95 0.84 -11.64 -2.28
C ILE A 95 1.61 -10.85 -3.33
N SER A 96 2.91 -10.64 -3.13
CA SER A 96 3.75 -9.96 -4.13
C SER A 96 3.69 -10.68 -5.46
N ASP A 97 3.80 -12.00 -5.48
CA ASP A 97 3.68 -12.79 -6.70
C ASP A 97 2.32 -12.62 -7.37
N ALA A 98 1.24 -12.67 -6.60
CA ALA A 98 -0.11 -12.54 -7.13
C ALA A 98 -0.33 -11.16 -7.79
N PHE A 99 0.29 -10.11 -7.26
CA PHE A 99 0.18 -8.76 -7.81
C PHE A 99 1.28 -8.43 -8.83
N GLY A 100 2.21 -9.34 -9.06
CA GLY A 100 3.32 -9.14 -10.01
C GLY A 100 4.38 -8.17 -9.51
N VAL A 101 4.58 -8.08 -8.19
CA VAL A 101 5.49 -7.13 -7.56
C VAL A 101 6.82 -7.81 -7.26
N MET A 102 7.92 -7.23 -7.76
CA MET A 102 9.27 -7.76 -7.57
C MET A 102 10.21 -6.77 -6.90
N SER A 103 9.77 -5.54 -6.65
CA SER A 103 10.58 -4.50 -6.03
C SER A 103 9.71 -3.59 -5.18
N VAL A 104 10.35 -2.85 -4.25
CA VAL A 104 9.66 -1.91 -3.36
C VAL A 104 10.39 -0.57 -3.31
N PRO A 105 9.70 0.53 -3.04
CA PRO A 105 8.22 0.65 -2.97
C PRO A 105 7.59 0.43 -4.34
N TYR A 106 6.36 -0.05 -4.34
CA TYR A 106 5.64 -0.36 -5.58
C TYR A 106 4.15 -0.09 -5.38
N PHE A 107 3.48 0.40 -6.42
CA PHE A 107 2.07 0.75 -6.34
C PHE A 107 1.31 0.12 -7.50
N VAL A 108 0.22 -0.57 -7.20
CA VAL A 108 -0.67 -1.17 -8.20
C VAL A 108 -2.01 -0.46 -8.11
N PHE A 109 -2.44 0.13 -9.23
CA PHE A 109 -3.69 0.89 -9.32
C PHE A 109 -4.73 0.05 -10.03
N ILE A 110 -5.84 -0.24 -9.35
CA ILE A 110 -6.84 -1.21 -9.80
C ILE A 110 -8.19 -0.52 -9.92
N GLU A 111 -8.83 -0.69 -11.08
CA GLU A 111 -10.15 -0.14 -11.34
C GLU A 111 -11.23 -0.89 -10.58
N ALA A 112 -12.41 -0.28 -10.46
CA ALA A 112 -13.54 -0.84 -9.72
C ALA A 112 -13.96 -2.23 -10.20
N ASP A 113 -13.70 -2.55 -11.47
CA ASP A 113 -14.02 -3.86 -12.05
C ASP A 113 -12.90 -4.90 -11.85
N GLY A 114 -11.79 -4.52 -11.21
CA GLY A 114 -10.66 -5.41 -10.96
C GLY A 114 -9.53 -5.35 -11.98
N THR A 115 -9.70 -4.56 -13.03
CA THR A 115 -8.65 -4.38 -14.05
C THR A 115 -7.50 -3.56 -13.46
N VAL A 116 -6.26 -4.00 -13.68
CA VAL A 116 -5.09 -3.20 -13.33
C VAL A 116 -4.98 -2.05 -14.33
N ALA A 117 -5.18 -0.83 -13.84
CA ALA A 117 -5.13 0.35 -14.69
C ALA A 117 -3.69 0.72 -15.05
N PHE A 118 -2.84 0.78 -14.04
CA PHE A 118 -1.40 1.08 -14.22
C PHE A 118 -0.63 0.71 -12.97
N ARG A 119 0.71 0.72 -13.08
CA ARG A 119 1.64 0.36 -12.02
C ARG A 119 2.73 1.43 -11.96
N ILE A 120 3.23 1.70 -10.74
CA ILE A 120 4.34 2.64 -10.54
C ILE A 120 5.37 1.98 -9.62
N SER A 121 6.62 1.91 -10.10
CA SER A 121 7.75 1.39 -9.34
C SER A 121 8.55 2.54 -8.75
N GLY A 122 9.01 2.38 -7.52
CA GLY A 122 9.84 3.37 -6.83
C GLY A 122 9.03 4.42 -6.10
N ASN A 123 9.72 5.45 -5.60
CA ASN A 123 9.10 6.52 -4.85
C ASN A 123 8.13 7.32 -5.71
N LEU A 124 6.94 7.55 -5.18
CA LEU A 124 5.88 8.29 -5.85
C LEU A 124 5.66 9.66 -5.21
N GLY A 125 5.62 9.68 -3.89
CA GLY A 125 5.30 10.86 -3.13
C GLY A 125 3.79 11.08 -2.98
N PRO A 126 3.37 11.80 -1.94
CA PRO A 126 1.94 11.93 -1.63
C PRO A 126 1.14 12.72 -2.67
N ARG A 127 1.73 13.75 -3.27
CA ARG A 127 1.02 14.56 -4.29
C ARG A 127 0.79 13.75 -5.54
N GLU A 128 1.79 13.01 -5.99
CA GLU A 128 1.66 12.15 -7.18
C GLU A 128 0.72 10.98 -6.89
N LEU A 129 0.76 10.43 -5.67
CA LEU A 129 -0.18 9.40 -5.26
C LEU A 129 -1.61 9.92 -5.33
N SER A 130 -1.87 11.11 -4.78
CA SER A 130 -3.20 11.74 -4.80
C SER A 130 -3.66 11.99 -6.24
N ALA A 131 -2.78 12.51 -7.10
CA ALA A 131 -3.10 12.75 -8.50
C ALA A 131 -3.42 11.46 -9.25
N ALA A 132 -2.65 10.41 -9.02
CA ALA A 132 -2.88 9.10 -9.64
C ALA A 132 -4.21 8.49 -9.18
N MET A 133 -4.53 8.63 -7.89
CA MET A 133 -5.81 8.17 -7.36
C MET A 133 -6.99 8.92 -7.99
N LYS A 134 -6.84 10.21 -8.21
CA LYS A 134 -7.89 11.00 -8.87
C LYS A 134 -8.11 10.55 -10.32
N ARG A 135 -7.03 10.26 -11.05
CA ARG A 135 -7.13 9.72 -12.41
C ARG A 135 -7.85 8.37 -12.40
N LEU A 136 -7.49 7.51 -11.44
CA LEU A 136 -8.10 6.20 -11.30
C LEU A 136 -9.60 6.32 -11.03
N ALA A 137 -10.00 7.23 -10.13
CA ALA A 137 -11.40 7.49 -9.83
C ALA A 137 -12.17 7.94 -11.08
N GLY A 138 -11.56 8.78 -11.91
CA GLY A 138 -12.16 9.28 -13.15
C GLY A 138 -12.39 8.20 -14.19
N THR A 139 -11.48 7.20 -14.27
CA THR A 139 -11.62 6.12 -15.25
C THR A 139 -12.59 5.03 -14.81
N SER A 140 -12.93 4.99 -13.52
CA SER A 140 -13.76 3.94 -12.93
C SER A 140 -15.23 4.29 -12.81
N ILE A 141 -15.63 5.45 -13.34
CA ILE A 141 -17.02 5.89 -13.30
C ILE A 141 -17.86 5.17 -14.35
#